data_7009d36cc36573530b86510cfa09aedd
#
_entry.id   7009d36cc36573530b86510cfa09aedd
#
_cell.length_a   1.000
_cell.length_b   1.000
_cell.length_c   1.000
_cell.angle_alpha   90.00
_cell.angle_beta   90.00
_cell.angle_gamma   90.00
#
_symmetry.space_group_name_H-M   'P 1'
#
loop_
_entity.id
_entity.type
_entity.pdbx_description
1 polymer ?
#
loop_
_entity_poly.entity_id
_entity_poly.type
_entity_poly.pdbx_seq_one_letter_code
_entity_poly.pdbx_strand_id
1 'polypeptide(L)'
;FSGFIFPCLGVHPVQEGSPEQQRSASLRDLDAALPVIEKYKDQLVAVGEVGLDFTPRFVSSESDKENQKQVLILQAQLAKALDLPLNVHSRSAGRPTIHLLKEQGVEKALLHAFDGKPSVAMEGVQAGYFFSIPPSIIRSEQQKLVKQLPLENICLETDSPALGPEKQVRNEPQNICVSAEYISKIKGVSLEKVMEVTTQNAMRLFPKLKSAIRP
;
A
#
# COMPACT_ATOMS: atom_id res chain seq x y z
N PHE A 1 -1.35 19.16 12.49
CA PHE A 1 -0.23 19.02 11.52
C PHE A 1 -0.71 19.18 10.08
N SER A 2 -1.59 20.18 9.86
CA SER A 2 -2.07 20.52 8.51
C SER A 2 -0.89 20.84 7.57
N GLY A 3 -0.91 20.27 6.36
CA GLY A 3 0.18 20.43 5.38
C GLY A 3 1.39 19.54 5.57
N PHE A 4 1.40 18.70 6.61
CA PHE A 4 2.47 17.73 6.87
C PHE A 4 1.98 16.28 6.89
N ILE A 5 0.78 16.03 7.44
CA ILE A 5 0.15 14.71 7.48
C ILE A 5 -1.04 14.70 6.52
N PHE A 6 -1.10 13.69 5.67
CA PHE A 6 -2.14 13.51 4.66
C PHE A 6 -2.89 12.21 4.92
N PRO A 7 -4.20 12.27 5.24
CA PRO A 7 -4.96 11.11 5.62
C PRO A 7 -5.38 10.24 4.44
N CYS A 8 -5.42 8.94 4.69
CA CYS A 8 -6.13 7.95 3.89
C CYS A 8 -7.17 7.27 4.78
N LEU A 9 -8.30 6.90 4.24
CA LEU A 9 -9.34 6.10 4.91
C LEU A 9 -9.77 4.95 4.02
N GLY A 10 -9.95 3.78 4.63
CA GLY A 10 -10.39 2.56 3.95
C GLY A 10 -10.66 1.45 4.95
N VAL A 11 -11.11 0.31 4.44
CA VAL A 11 -11.32 -0.92 5.21
C VAL A 11 -10.24 -1.91 4.85
N HIS A 12 -9.35 -2.17 5.81
CA HIS A 12 -8.28 -3.16 5.70
C HIS A 12 -8.87 -4.58 5.58
N PRO A 13 -8.26 -5.50 4.80
CA PRO A 13 -8.77 -6.86 4.64
C PRO A 13 -8.82 -7.69 5.92
N VAL A 14 -8.05 -7.32 6.95
CA VAL A 14 -8.12 -7.91 8.28
C VAL A 14 -8.64 -6.87 9.25
N GLN A 15 -9.73 -7.19 9.93
CA GLN A 15 -10.35 -6.34 10.94
C GLN A 15 -9.94 -6.81 12.34
N GLU A 16 -9.67 -5.85 13.22
CA GLU A 16 -9.13 -6.08 14.54
C GLU A 16 -10.07 -5.62 15.66
N GLY A 17 -10.26 -6.48 16.66
CA GLY A 17 -10.66 -6.05 18.00
C GLY A 17 -9.47 -6.17 18.95
N SER A 18 -8.92 -7.38 19.10
CA SER A 18 -7.64 -7.70 19.74
C SER A 18 -6.89 -8.68 18.83
N PRO A 19 -5.59 -8.95 19.08
CA PRO A 19 -4.84 -9.93 18.28
C PRO A 19 -5.49 -11.31 18.18
N GLU A 20 -6.32 -11.66 19.16
CA GLU A 20 -7.03 -12.93 19.24
C GLU A 20 -8.37 -12.89 18.49
N GLN A 21 -8.88 -11.70 18.21
CA GLN A 21 -10.18 -11.46 17.54
C GLN A 21 -10.03 -11.00 16.09
N GLN A 22 -8.82 -11.03 15.55
CA GLN A 22 -8.58 -10.69 14.16
C GLN A 22 -9.37 -11.59 13.22
N ARG A 23 -10.07 -10.99 12.27
CA ARG A 23 -10.93 -11.69 11.30
C ARG A 23 -10.85 -11.06 9.91
N SER A 24 -11.29 -11.78 8.94
CA SER A 24 -11.48 -11.27 7.58
C SER A 24 -12.53 -10.14 7.55
N ALA A 25 -12.29 -9.14 6.71
CA ALA A 25 -13.24 -8.06 6.47
C ALA A 25 -14.50 -8.57 5.77
N SER A 26 -15.61 -7.90 6.03
CA SER A 26 -16.94 -8.16 5.44
C SER A 26 -17.57 -6.87 4.94
N LEU A 27 -18.65 -6.96 4.19
CA LEU A 27 -19.42 -5.80 3.72
C LEU A 27 -19.93 -4.90 4.86
N ARG A 28 -20.23 -5.49 6.02
CA ARG A 28 -20.65 -4.73 7.21
C ARG A 28 -19.60 -3.75 7.69
N ASP A 29 -18.32 -4.09 7.56
CA ASP A 29 -17.22 -3.22 7.94
C ASP A 29 -17.14 -2.02 7.01
N LEU A 30 -17.39 -2.24 5.72
CA LEU A 30 -17.46 -1.17 4.72
C LEU A 30 -18.66 -0.25 4.97
N ASP A 31 -19.83 -0.80 5.22
CA ASP A 31 -21.05 -0.02 5.53
C ASP A 31 -20.81 0.95 6.69
N ALA A 32 -20.09 0.52 7.73
CA ALA A 32 -19.73 1.35 8.87
C ALA A 32 -18.70 2.44 8.52
N ALA A 33 -17.80 2.18 7.59
CA ALA A 33 -16.73 3.10 7.20
C ALA A 33 -17.18 4.18 6.19
N LEU A 34 -18.15 3.86 5.31
CA LEU A 34 -18.59 4.75 4.23
C LEU A 34 -19.00 6.15 4.70
N PRO A 35 -19.80 6.34 5.79
CA PRO A 35 -20.18 7.67 6.27
C PRO A 35 -18.96 8.51 6.69
N VAL A 36 -17.92 7.87 7.23
CA VAL A 36 -16.70 8.54 7.66
C VAL A 36 -15.87 8.95 6.46
N ILE A 37 -15.72 8.07 5.47
CA ILE A 37 -15.01 8.37 4.22
C ILE A 37 -15.70 9.52 3.49
N GLU A 38 -17.02 9.48 3.36
CA GLU A 38 -17.80 10.53 2.71
C GLU A 38 -17.65 11.89 3.42
N LYS A 39 -17.66 11.88 4.76
CA LYS A 39 -17.47 13.10 5.57
C LYS A 39 -16.13 13.76 5.33
N TYR A 40 -15.07 12.99 5.11
CA TYR A 40 -13.68 13.49 5.01
C TYR A 40 -13.10 13.42 3.59
N LYS A 41 -13.87 13.04 2.58
CA LYS A 41 -13.41 12.77 1.20
C LYS A 41 -12.53 13.89 0.61
N ASP A 42 -12.85 15.15 0.89
CA ASP A 42 -12.11 16.29 0.35
C ASP A 42 -10.70 16.43 0.95
N GLN A 43 -10.49 15.89 2.16
CA GLN A 43 -9.23 15.91 2.87
C GLN A 43 -8.36 14.68 2.54
N LEU A 44 -8.97 13.60 2.02
CA LEU A 44 -8.25 12.37 1.72
C LEU A 44 -7.33 12.53 0.51
N VAL A 45 -6.13 11.93 0.60
CA VAL A 45 -5.19 11.84 -0.53
C VAL A 45 -5.27 10.49 -1.23
N ALA A 46 -5.84 9.48 -0.58
CA ALA A 46 -6.08 8.15 -1.12
C ALA A 46 -7.22 7.45 -0.38
N VAL A 47 -7.80 6.42 -0.98
CA VAL A 47 -8.59 5.41 -0.27
C VAL A 47 -7.63 4.29 0.16
N GLY A 48 -7.54 4.04 1.44
CA GLY A 48 -6.59 3.08 2.00
C GLY A 48 -6.55 3.09 3.53
N GLU A 49 -6.04 2.07 4.13
CA GLU A 49 -5.50 0.84 3.53
C GLU A 49 -6.64 -0.08 3.13
N VAL A 50 -6.59 -0.61 1.90
CA VAL A 50 -7.58 -1.54 1.34
C VAL A 50 -6.83 -2.77 0.79
N GLY A 51 -7.51 -3.84 0.39
CA GLY A 51 -6.80 -4.91 -0.29
C GLY A 51 -7.25 -6.31 0.05
N LEU A 52 -6.34 -7.27 -0.13
CA LEU A 52 -6.53 -8.69 0.16
C LEU A 52 -5.43 -9.20 1.10
N ASP A 53 -5.81 -9.99 2.09
CA ASP A 53 -4.89 -10.75 2.94
C ASP A 53 -5.35 -12.21 2.99
N PHE A 54 -4.61 -13.09 2.28
CA PHE A 54 -4.92 -14.52 2.23
C PHE A 54 -4.04 -15.33 3.19
N THR A 55 -3.53 -14.70 4.23
CA THR A 55 -2.84 -15.40 5.31
C THR A 55 -3.77 -16.44 5.95
N PRO A 56 -3.39 -17.72 6.06
CA PRO A 56 -4.28 -18.79 6.56
C PRO A 56 -4.90 -18.53 7.92
N ARG A 57 -4.26 -17.71 8.74
CA ARG A 57 -4.80 -17.31 10.05
C ARG A 57 -6.08 -16.48 9.95
N PHE A 58 -6.24 -15.70 8.87
CA PHE A 58 -7.34 -14.75 8.71
C PHE A 58 -8.40 -15.23 7.72
N VAL A 59 -8.06 -16.22 6.91
CA VAL A 59 -8.91 -16.76 5.86
C VAL A 59 -9.11 -18.24 6.10
N SER A 60 -10.25 -18.59 6.69
CA SER A 60 -10.59 -19.96 7.03
C SER A 60 -11.44 -20.66 5.95
N SER A 61 -12.00 -19.88 5.02
CA SER A 61 -12.90 -20.37 3.98
C SER A 61 -12.74 -19.59 2.66
N GLU A 62 -13.25 -20.16 1.57
CA GLU A 62 -13.35 -19.43 0.29
C GLU A 62 -14.33 -18.24 0.40
N SER A 63 -15.34 -18.32 1.29
CA SER A 63 -16.24 -17.21 1.57
C SER A 63 -15.50 -16.00 2.16
N ASP A 64 -14.48 -16.21 3.01
CA ASP A 64 -13.67 -15.13 3.55
C ASP A 64 -12.91 -14.40 2.45
N LYS A 65 -12.33 -15.15 1.51
CA LYS A 65 -11.64 -14.57 0.35
C LYS A 65 -12.59 -13.77 -0.52
N GLU A 66 -13.78 -14.31 -0.78
CA GLU A 66 -14.77 -13.65 -1.60
C GLU A 66 -15.29 -12.37 -0.92
N ASN A 67 -15.51 -12.38 0.38
CA ASN A 67 -15.86 -11.19 1.15
C ASN A 67 -14.80 -10.10 1.03
N GLN A 68 -13.51 -10.43 1.19
CA GLN A 68 -12.43 -9.46 1.01
C GLN A 68 -12.40 -8.90 -0.42
N LYS A 69 -12.61 -9.73 -1.44
CA LYS A 69 -12.67 -9.26 -2.83
C LYS A 69 -13.83 -8.27 -3.05
N GLN A 70 -15.03 -8.58 -2.54
CA GLN A 70 -16.17 -7.69 -2.68
C GLN A 70 -15.93 -6.35 -1.97
N VAL A 71 -15.36 -6.37 -0.77
CA VAL A 71 -14.98 -5.15 -0.04
C VAL A 71 -13.94 -4.34 -0.84
N LEU A 72 -12.94 -4.98 -1.44
CA LEU A 72 -11.95 -4.30 -2.29
C LEU A 72 -12.57 -3.72 -3.56
N ILE A 73 -13.46 -4.46 -4.24
CA ILE A 73 -14.17 -3.99 -5.45
C ILE A 73 -14.93 -2.69 -5.15
N LEU A 74 -15.73 -2.67 -4.08
CA LEU A 74 -16.52 -1.49 -3.73
C LEU A 74 -15.63 -0.29 -3.37
N GLN A 75 -14.52 -0.52 -2.69
CA GLN A 75 -13.56 0.54 -2.39
C GLN A 75 -12.80 1.03 -3.63
N ALA A 76 -12.50 0.14 -4.57
CA ALA A 76 -11.92 0.53 -5.87
C ALA A 76 -12.90 1.41 -6.66
N GLN A 77 -14.19 1.06 -6.68
CA GLN A 77 -15.23 1.88 -7.32
C GLN A 77 -15.39 3.23 -6.63
N LEU A 78 -15.36 3.26 -5.29
CA LEU A 78 -15.40 4.50 -4.50
C LEU A 78 -14.19 5.40 -4.83
N ALA A 79 -12.99 4.84 -4.86
CA ALA A 79 -11.78 5.59 -5.20
C ALA A 79 -11.86 6.21 -6.60
N LYS A 80 -12.37 5.46 -7.57
CA LYS A 80 -12.63 5.98 -8.94
C LYS A 80 -13.64 7.13 -8.92
N ALA A 81 -14.75 6.99 -8.18
CA ALA A 81 -15.76 8.04 -8.09
C ALA A 81 -15.23 9.32 -7.44
N LEU A 82 -14.28 9.20 -6.51
CA LEU A 82 -13.63 10.32 -5.81
C LEU A 82 -12.37 10.83 -6.51
N ASP A 83 -11.96 10.23 -7.64
CA ASP A 83 -10.67 10.47 -8.33
C ASP A 83 -9.45 10.35 -7.38
N LEU A 84 -9.50 9.40 -6.45
CA LEU A 84 -8.44 9.13 -5.49
C LEU A 84 -7.66 7.86 -5.86
N PRO A 85 -6.34 7.81 -5.61
CA PRO A 85 -5.57 6.58 -5.71
C PRO A 85 -5.93 5.61 -4.57
N LEU A 86 -5.54 4.34 -4.75
CA LEU A 86 -5.64 3.30 -3.73
C LEU A 86 -4.28 3.06 -3.06
N ASN A 87 -4.28 2.91 -1.73
CA ASN A 87 -3.18 2.33 -0.96
C ASN A 87 -3.54 0.89 -0.59
N VAL A 88 -2.80 -0.09 -1.13
CA VAL A 88 -3.29 -1.47 -1.27
C VAL A 88 -2.39 -2.46 -0.55
N HIS A 89 -2.98 -3.18 0.40
CA HIS A 89 -2.46 -4.36 1.05
C HIS A 89 -2.63 -5.60 0.17
N SER A 90 -1.62 -6.51 0.15
CA SER A 90 -1.67 -7.69 -0.73
C SER A 90 -0.98 -8.93 -0.16
N ARG A 91 -0.93 -9.06 1.16
CA ARG A 91 -0.21 -10.14 1.84
C ARG A 91 -0.76 -11.52 1.48
N SER A 92 0.12 -12.44 1.03
CA SER A 92 -0.25 -13.76 0.53
C SER A 92 -1.26 -13.74 -0.63
N ALA A 93 -1.49 -12.57 -1.24
CA ALA A 93 -2.53 -12.32 -2.24
C ALA A 93 -2.05 -11.44 -3.41
N GLY A 94 -0.75 -11.29 -3.63
CA GLY A 94 -0.21 -10.32 -4.58
C GLY A 94 -0.80 -10.44 -5.99
N ARG A 95 -0.84 -11.65 -6.60
CA ARG A 95 -1.42 -11.83 -7.93
C ARG A 95 -2.93 -11.62 -7.97
N PRO A 96 -3.75 -12.24 -7.09
CA PRO A 96 -5.18 -11.94 -7.03
C PRO A 96 -5.51 -10.45 -6.88
N THR A 97 -4.75 -9.73 -6.06
CA THR A 97 -4.93 -8.28 -5.86
C THR A 97 -4.68 -7.52 -7.15
N ILE A 98 -3.53 -7.73 -7.81
CA ILE A 98 -3.18 -7.03 -9.06
C ILE A 98 -4.20 -7.33 -10.15
N HIS A 99 -4.63 -8.59 -10.31
CA HIS A 99 -5.64 -8.97 -11.28
C HIS A 99 -6.97 -8.26 -11.01
N LEU A 100 -7.45 -8.28 -9.75
CA LEU A 100 -8.72 -7.65 -9.39
C LEU A 100 -8.70 -6.14 -9.63
N LEU A 101 -7.61 -5.46 -9.28
CA LEU A 101 -7.46 -4.03 -9.55
C LEU A 101 -7.51 -3.73 -11.07
N LYS A 102 -6.87 -4.55 -11.89
CA LYS A 102 -6.92 -4.42 -13.36
C LYS A 102 -8.33 -4.66 -13.90
N GLU A 103 -9.03 -5.69 -13.44
CA GLU A 103 -10.42 -6.01 -13.81
C GLU A 103 -11.37 -4.86 -13.46
N GLN A 104 -11.13 -4.18 -12.33
CA GLN A 104 -11.90 -3.01 -11.91
C GLN A 104 -11.48 -1.71 -12.63
N GLY A 105 -10.49 -1.77 -13.54
CA GLY A 105 -10.00 -0.60 -14.27
C GLY A 105 -9.37 0.46 -13.35
N VAL A 106 -8.68 0.02 -12.30
CA VAL A 106 -7.92 0.91 -11.41
C VAL A 106 -6.66 1.36 -12.13
N GLU A 107 -6.43 2.67 -12.19
CA GLU A 107 -5.26 3.28 -12.84
C GLU A 107 -4.21 3.76 -11.83
N LYS A 108 -4.63 4.13 -10.62
CA LYS A 108 -3.77 4.74 -9.59
C LYS A 108 -3.75 3.86 -8.35
N ALA A 109 -2.71 3.05 -8.17
CA ALA A 109 -2.55 2.19 -7.00
C ALA A 109 -1.10 2.11 -6.52
N LEU A 110 -0.94 2.08 -5.19
CA LEU A 110 0.27 1.71 -4.48
C LEU A 110 0.06 0.33 -3.85
N LEU A 111 0.82 -0.67 -4.28
CA LEU A 111 0.94 -1.94 -3.56
C LEU A 111 1.97 -1.73 -2.43
N HIS A 112 1.48 -1.43 -1.21
CA HIS A 112 2.40 -1.18 -0.10
C HIS A 112 3.00 -2.49 0.43
N ALA A 113 4.23 -2.42 0.94
CA ALA A 113 4.96 -3.54 1.53
C ALA A 113 4.83 -4.85 0.74
N PHE A 114 4.83 -4.77 -0.60
CA PHE A 114 4.58 -5.93 -1.46
C PHE A 114 5.63 -7.03 -1.22
N ASP A 115 5.18 -8.23 -0.89
CA ASP A 115 6.01 -9.40 -0.58
C ASP A 115 5.90 -10.54 -1.61
N GLY A 116 5.19 -10.30 -2.71
CA GLY A 116 4.98 -11.28 -3.77
C GLY A 116 6.18 -11.49 -4.68
N LYS A 117 6.02 -12.42 -5.64
CA LYS A 117 7.08 -12.71 -6.62
C LYS A 117 7.37 -11.50 -7.51
N PRO A 118 8.65 -11.26 -7.86
CA PRO A 118 9.02 -10.16 -8.76
C PRO A 118 8.26 -10.15 -10.09
N SER A 119 8.01 -11.32 -10.70
CA SER A 119 7.24 -11.42 -11.94
C SER A 119 5.79 -10.90 -11.79
N VAL A 120 5.19 -11.10 -10.61
CA VAL A 120 3.85 -10.61 -10.29
C VAL A 120 3.88 -9.09 -10.09
N ALA A 121 4.91 -8.55 -9.43
CA ALA A 121 5.10 -7.11 -9.32
C ALA A 121 5.22 -6.45 -10.71
N MET A 122 5.93 -7.09 -11.65
CA MET A 122 6.05 -6.58 -13.02
C MET A 122 4.71 -6.55 -13.78
N GLU A 123 3.76 -7.44 -13.48
CA GLU A 123 2.37 -7.34 -13.99
C GLU A 123 1.69 -6.04 -13.49
N GLY A 124 1.94 -5.66 -12.24
CA GLY A 124 1.47 -4.40 -11.67
C GLY A 124 2.17 -3.17 -12.27
N VAL A 125 3.50 -3.25 -12.48
CA VAL A 125 4.27 -2.18 -13.18
C VAL A 125 3.70 -1.91 -14.56
N GLN A 126 3.38 -2.97 -15.33
CA GLN A 126 2.77 -2.85 -16.65
C GLN A 126 1.37 -2.21 -16.60
N ALA A 127 0.65 -2.36 -15.49
CA ALA A 127 -0.61 -1.67 -15.25
C ALA A 127 -0.45 -0.22 -14.73
N GLY A 128 0.79 0.26 -14.56
CA GLY A 128 1.07 1.61 -14.06
C GLY A 128 1.12 1.74 -12.53
N TYR A 129 1.10 0.62 -11.80
CA TYR A 129 1.08 0.64 -10.33
C TYR A 129 2.46 0.92 -9.73
N PHE A 130 2.44 1.44 -8.51
CA PHE A 130 3.60 1.71 -7.69
C PHE A 130 3.72 0.68 -6.57
N PHE A 131 4.94 0.57 -6.04
CA PHE A 131 5.29 -0.37 -4.97
C PHE A 131 6.08 0.37 -3.91
N SER A 132 5.77 0.19 -2.63
CA SER A 132 6.56 0.77 -1.56
C SER A 132 7.37 -0.28 -0.82
N ILE A 133 8.52 0.15 -0.31
CA ILE A 133 9.51 -0.72 0.31
C ILE A 133 9.73 -0.28 1.75
N PRO A 134 9.34 -1.11 2.74
CA PRO A 134 9.52 -0.82 4.16
C PRO A 134 10.93 -1.13 4.67
N PRO A 135 11.33 -0.62 5.85
CA PRO A 135 12.64 -0.87 6.45
C PRO A 135 12.94 -2.34 6.72
N SER A 136 11.91 -3.17 6.90
CA SER A 136 12.06 -4.63 7.06
C SER A 136 12.72 -5.32 5.86
N ILE A 137 12.86 -4.63 4.73
CA ILE A 137 13.54 -5.14 3.53
C ILE A 137 14.96 -5.61 3.82
N ILE A 138 15.68 -4.97 4.75
CA ILE A 138 17.07 -5.34 5.08
C ILE A 138 17.21 -6.74 5.69
N ARG A 139 16.12 -7.27 6.25
CA ARG A 139 16.06 -8.61 6.87
C ARG A 139 15.17 -9.58 6.11
N SER A 140 14.72 -9.20 4.91
CA SER A 140 13.88 -10.04 4.04
C SER A 140 14.69 -10.58 2.86
N GLU A 141 14.17 -11.64 2.24
CA GLU A 141 14.75 -12.21 1.02
C GLU A 141 14.26 -11.52 -0.27
N GLN A 142 13.64 -10.33 -0.15
CA GLN A 142 13.01 -9.62 -1.27
C GLN A 142 13.98 -8.77 -2.10
N GLN A 143 15.29 -8.99 -1.98
CA GLN A 143 16.30 -8.29 -2.78
C GLN A 143 16.03 -8.37 -4.29
N LYS A 144 15.59 -9.54 -4.78
CA LYS A 144 15.26 -9.74 -6.19
C LYS A 144 14.10 -8.85 -6.65
N LEU A 145 13.11 -8.64 -5.78
CA LEU A 145 11.98 -7.76 -6.05
C LEU A 145 12.48 -6.32 -6.23
N VAL A 146 13.23 -5.79 -5.27
CA VAL A 146 13.78 -4.43 -5.35
C VAL A 146 14.68 -4.27 -6.58
N LYS A 147 15.48 -5.27 -6.92
CA LYS A 147 16.35 -5.25 -8.09
C LYS A 147 15.56 -5.15 -9.41
N GLN A 148 14.44 -5.86 -9.53
CA GLN A 148 13.64 -5.91 -10.77
C GLN A 148 12.67 -4.73 -10.91
N LEU A 149 12.11 -4.22 -9.81
CA LEU A 149 11.20 -3.06 -9.88
C LEU A 149 11.92 -1.86 -10.48
N PRO A 150 11.36 -1.17 -11.50
CA PRO A 150 11.90 0.12 -11.95
C PRO A 150 11.87 1.14 -10.81
N LEU A 151 12.91 1.96 -10.69
CA LEU A 151 12.96 2.99 -9.64
C LEU A 151 11.79 3.98 -9.75
N GLU A 152 11.32 4.22 -10.98
CA GLU A 152 10.18 5.06 -11.33
C GLU A 152 8.82 4.53 -10.86
N ASN A 153 8.78 3.28 -10.36
CA ASN A 153 7.60 2.66 -9.76
C ASN A 153 7.76 2.37 -8.27
N ILE A 154 8.84 2.85 -7.64
CA ILE A 154 9.10 2.65 -6.21
C ILE A 154 8.74 3.91 -5.42
N CYS A 155 8.03 3.72 -4.31
CA CYS A 155 7.85 4.70 -3.25
C CYS A 155 8.55 4.22 -1.97
N LEU A 156 8.83 5.14 -1.06
CA LEU A 156 9.32 4.83 0.28
C LEU A 156 8.16 4.73 1.25
N GLU A 157 8.32 3.87 2.24
CA GLU A 157 7.39 3.74 3.37
C GLU A 157 8.12 3.29 4.63
N THR A 158 7.44 3.35 5.76
CA THR A 158 7.90 2.71 7.00
C THR A 158 6.94 1.64 7.49
N ASP A 159 5.65 1.80 7.25
CA ASP A 159 4.58 0.98 7.83
C ASP A 159 4.62 0.99 9.38
N SER A 160 5.05 2.11 9.96
CA SER A 160 5.12 2.27 11.42
C SER A 160 3.74 2.10 12.07
N PRO A 161 3.63 1.37 13.19
CA PRO A 161 4.70 0.83 14.05
C PRO A 161 5.22 -0.56 13.69
N ALA A 162 4.77 -1.15 12.57
CA ALA A 162 5.20 -2.46 12.05
C ALA A 162 6.41 -2.34 11.11
N LEU A 163 6.85 -3.45 10.54
CA LEU A 163 7.84 -3.59 9.46
C LEU A 163 9.17 -2.82 9.66
N GLY A 164 9.61 -2.68 10.91
CA GLY A 164 10.89 -2.07 11.24
C GLY A 164 12.11 -2.91 10.83
N PRO A 165 13.31 -2.31 10.90
CA PRO A 165 14.57 -2.99 10.58
C PRO A 165 14.86 -4.15 11.54
N GLU A 166 14.38 -4.06 12.77
CA GLU A 166 14.52 -5.09 13.79
C GLU A 166 13.19 -5.78 14.09
N LYS A 167 13.23 -7.10 14.36
CA LYS A 167 12.03 -7.84 14.76
C LYS A 167 11.64 -7.48 16.18
N GLN A 168 10.33 -7.37 16.43
CA GLN A 168 9.75 -7.10 17.77
C GLN A 168 10.12 -5.74 18.38
N VAL A 169 10.74 -4.86 17.59
CA VAL A 169 11.00 -3.46 17.96
C VAL A 169 10.00 -2.57 17.25
N ARG A 170 9.41 -1.62 17.98
CA ARG A 170 8.49 -0.63 17.42
C ARG A 170 9.21 0.17 16.33
N ASN A 171 8.63 0.17 15.13
CA ASN A 171 9.13 0.96 14.01
C ASN A 171 8.69 2.42 14.13
N GLU A 172 9.49 3.33 13.57
CA GLU A 172 9.27 4.78 13.60
C GLU A 172 9.47 5.40 12.21
N PRO A 173 8.82 6.54 11.90
CA PRO A 173 8.93 7.18 10.58
C PRO A 173 10.35 7.53 10.14
N GLN A 174 11.26 7.83 11.07
CA GLN A 174 12.68 8.10 10.79
C GLN A 174 13.38 6.93 10.09
N ASN A 175 12.91 5.69 10.26
CA ASN A 175 13.49 4.50 9.64
C ASN A 175 13.26 4.45 8.12
N ILE A 176 12.58 5.44 7.53
CA ILE A 176 12.44 5.55 6.07
C ILE A 176 13.80 5.63 5.37
N CYS A 177 14.82 6.19 6.03
CA CYS A 177 16.18 6.26 5.49
C CYS A 177 16.78 4.87 5.27
N VAL A 178 16.45 3.88 6.11
CA VAL A 178 16.92 2.49 5.96
C VAL A 178 16.44 1.90 4.63
N SER A 179 15.18 2.14 4.26
CA SER A 179 14.64 1.71 2.96
C SER A 179 15.34 2.42 1.80
N ALA A 180 15.55 3.73 1.91
CA ALA A 180 16.19 4.52 0.86
C ALA A 180 17.64 4.08 0.62
N GLU A 181 18.43 3.88 1.68
CA GLU A 181 19.80 3.38 1.61
C GLU A 181 19.88 1.98 1.00
N TYR A 182 18.96 1.09 1.39
CA TYR A 182 18.89 -0.25 0.83
C TYR A 182 18.61 -0.21 -0.68
N ILE A 183 17.64 0.59 -1.12
CA ILE A 183 17.31 0.75 -2.54
C ILE A 183 18.50 1.33 -3.30
N SER A 184 19.17 2.36 -2.77
CA SER A 184 20.38 2.96 -3.33
C SER A 184 21.46 1.90 -3.61
N LYS A 185 21.74 1.07 -2.60
CA LYS A 185 22.72 -0.02 -2.72
C LYS A 185 22.32 -1.06 -3.77
N ILE A 186 21.06 -1.50 -3.78
CA ILE A 186 20.60 -2.55 -4.71
C ILE A 186 20.52 -2.05 -6.15
N LYS A 187 20.16 -0.78 -6.34
CA LYS A 187 20.04 -0.14 -7.66
C LYS A 187 21.37 0.39 -8.20
N GLY A 188 22.38 0.56 -7.35
CA GLY A 188 23.66 1.15 -7.73
C GLY A 188 23.55 2.62 -8.12
N VAL A 189 22.66 3.36 -7.46
CA VAL A 189 22.46 4.82 -7.65
C VAL A 189 22.66 5.56 -6.34
N SER A 190 22.88 6.88 -6.38
CA SER A 190 23.08 7.65 -5.14
C SER A 190 21.80 7.72 -4.29
N LEU A 191 21.95 7.95 -2.99
CA LEU A 191 20.84 8.12 -2.07
C LEU A 191 19.96 9.31 -2.47
N GLU A 192 20.58 10.41 -2.87
CA GLU A 192 19.89 11.61 -3.35
C GLU A 192 19.01 11.28 -4.56
N LYS A 193 19.52 10.45 -5.49
CA LYS A 193 18.73 10.02 -6.66
C LYS A 193 17.52 9.17 -6.26
N VAL A 194 17.67 8.28 -5.27
CA VAL A 194 16.53 7.52 -4.73
C VAL A 194 15.51 8.47 -4.12
N MET A 195 15.93 9.39 -3.26
CA MET A 195 15.05 10.36 -2.61
C MET A 195 14.31 11.23 -3.64
N GLU A 196 15.02 11.75 -4.64
CA GLU A 196 14.42 12.54 -5.71
C GLU A 196 13.33 11.76 -6.45
N VAL A 197 13.67 10.58 -6.98
CA VAL A 197 12.76 9.80 -7.84
C VAL A 197 11.56 9.29 -7.05
N THR A 198 11.76 8.76 -5.84
CA THR A 198 10.66 8.26 -5.01
C THR A 198 9.71 9.38 -4.56
N THR A 199 10.23 10.58 -4.30
CA THR A 199 9.41 11.77 -4.04
C THR A 199 8.58 12.15 -5.25
N GLN A 200 9.19 12.19 -6.44
CA GLN A 200 8.46 12.46 -7.70
C GLN A 200 7.38 11.40 -7.96
N ASN A 201 7.68 10.13 -7.68
CA ASN A 201 6.72 9.03 -7.78
C ASN A 201 5.52 9.24 -6.86
N ALA A 202 5.76 9.59 -5.59
CA ALA A 202 4.69 9.88 -4.63
C ALA A 202 3.82 11.06 -5.10
N MET A 203 4.43 12.15 -5.59
CA MET A 203 3.68 13.30 -6.13
C MET A 203 2.90 12.97 -7.40
N ARG A 204 3.38 12.02 -8.21
CA ARG A 204 2.68 11.53 -9.40
C ARG A 204 1.48 10.68 -9.03
N LEU A 205 1.65 9.79 -8.06
CA LEU A 205 0.60 8.90 -7.59
C LEU A 205 -0.47 9.62 -6.75
N PHE A 206 -0.05 10.54 -5.89
CA PHE A 206 -0.91 11.30 -4.98
C PHE A 206 -0.93 12.80 -5.35
N PRO A 207 -1.70 13.21 -6.39
CA PRO A 207 -1.64 14.58 -6.92
C PRO A 207 -1.94 15.67 -5.89
N LYS A 208 -2.76 15.38 -4.87
CA LYS A 208 -3.09 16.33 -3.79
C LYS A 208 -1.87 16.72 -2.95
N LEU A 209 -0.77 15.95 -2.96
CA LEU A 209 0.48 16.33 -2.29
C LEU A 209 1.12 17.57 -2.90
N LYS A 210 0.95 17.80 -4.21
CA LYS A 210 1.53 18.96 -4.92
C LYS A 210 1.10 20.30 -4.37
N SER A 211 -0.13 20.39 -3.87
CA SER A 211 -0.65 21.63 -3.30
C SER A 211 -0.12 21.92 -1.89
N ALA A 212 0.48 20.94 -1.25
CA ALA A 212 0.94 21.05 0.14
C ALA A 212 2.46 21.30 0.24
N ILE A 213 3.22 20.91 -0.78
CA ILE A 213 4.65 21.22 -0.87
C ILE A 213 4.77 22.60 -1.50
N ARG A 214 4.73 23.62 -0.62
CA ARG A 214 5.12 24.97 -1.04
C ARG A 214 6.62 25.01 -1.28
N PRO A 215 7.09 25.62 -2.36
CA PRO A 215 8.52 25.84 -2.60
C PRO A 215 9.17 26.65 -1.49
#